data_66cba6ccdec38f2e6a21ac677be34a5d
#
_entry.id   66cba6ccdec38f2e6a21ac677be34a5d
#
_cell.length_a   1.000
_cell.length_b   1.000
_cell.length_c   1.000
_cell.angle_alpha   90.00
_cell.angle_beta   90.00
_cell.angle_gamma   90.00
#
_symmetry.space_group_name_H-M   'P 1'
#
loop_
_entity.id
_entity.type
_entity.pdbx_description
1 polymer ?
#
loop_
_entity_poly.entity_id
_entity_poly.type
_entity_poly.pdbx_seq_one_letter_code
_entity_poly.pdbx_strand_id
1 'polypeptide(L)'
;MDGSENRDCGLFTVLFEQYREPFTRFANSFVRDRAVSENLFVDALVDYWQRRGSLPEDTNVPAYLLTSVRNKALNHLRHQRIRERSSDELMRRARSELDFRISSLEDFTTQSLFSSEIHEIVRQTLAEMPAQTRRIFEMSRFENRRNTEIAAELNLSIKTVEFHIGKVLKVLRV
;
A
#
# COMPACT_ATOMS: atom_id res chain seq x y z
N MET A 1 15.48 35.81 11.65
CA MET A 1 14.62 34.66 11.91
C MET A 1 14.07 33.98 10.64
N ASP A 2 14.60 34.29 9.43
CA ASP A 2 13.93 33.92 8.16
C ASP A 2 14.57 32.81 7.32
N GLY A 3 15.75 32.34 7.62
CA GLY A 3 16.44 31.41 6.72
C GLY A 3 16.18 29.91 7.00
N SER A 4 15.71 29.55 8.18
CA SER A 4 15.42 28.15 8.53
C SER A 4 13.97 27.78 8.16
N GLU A 5 13.02 28.68 8.39
CA GLU A 5 11.60 28.46 8.04
C GLU A 5 11.40 28.31 6.52
N ASN A 6 12.14 29.09 5.71
CA ASN A 6 12.04 29.00 4.25
C ASN A 6 12.69 27.71 3.70
N ARG A 7 13.77 27.22 4.31
CA ARG A 7 14.37 25.91 3.97
C ARG A 7 13.50 24.76 4.39
N ASP A 8 12.86 24.84 5.55
CA ASP A 8 11.94 23.84 6.07
C ASP A 8 10.68 23.73 5.20
N CYS A 9 10.07 24.85 4.82
CA CYS A 9 8.92 24.86 3.91
C CYS A 9 9.28 24.26 2.54
N GLY A 10 10.48 24.55 2.01
CA GLY A 10 10.96 23.96 0.76
C GLY A 10 11.13 22.44 0.84
N LEU A 11 11.71 21.93 1.91
CA LEU A 11 11.87 20.48 2.10
C LEU A 11 10.52 19.74 2.23
N PHE A 12 9.58 20.32 2.96
CA PHE A 12 8.23 19.74 3.07
C PHE A 12 7.56 19.63 1.70
N THR A 13 7.62 20.70 0.90
CA THR A 13 7.05 20.73 -0.45
C THR A 13 7.69 19.67 -1.35
N VAL A 14 9.02 19.55 -1.32
CA VAL A 14 9.75 18.54 -2.11
C VAL A 14 9.31 17.12 -1.73
N LEU A 15 9.23 16.80 -0.44
CA LEU A 15 8.77 15.49 0.02
C LEU A 15 7.31 15.23 -0.38
N PHE A 16 6.45 16.24 -0.26
CA PHE A 16 5.05 16.14 -0.65
C PHE A 16 4.92 15.86 -2.16
N GLU A 17 5.56 16.64 -3.01
CA GLU A 17 5.47 16.47 -4.47
C GLU A 17 6.06 15.15 -4.94
N GLN A 18 7.19 14.75 -4.37
CA GLN A 18 7.90 13.53 -4.77
C GLN A 18 7.15 12.25 -4.36
N TYR A 19 6.57 12.20 -3.16
CA TYR A 19 6.02 10.97 -2.58
C TYR A 19 4.50 10.88 -2.57
N ARG A 20 3.77 11.98 -2.80
CA ARG A 20 2.30 12.00 -2.78
C ARG A 20 1.71 10.92 -3.68
N GLU A 21 2.03 10.95 -4.96
CA GLU A 21 1.41 10.03 -5.93
C GLU A 21 1.82 8.57 -5.73
N PRO A 22 3.12 8.22 -5.57
CA PRO A 22 3.53 6.84 -5.31
C PRO A 22 2.90 6.26 -4.05
N PHE A 23 2.89 7.01 -2.94
CA PHE A 23 2.41 6.49 -1.65
C PHE A 23 0.90 6.49 -1.54
N THR A 24 0.21 7.44 -2.19
CA THR A 24 -1.25 7.38 -2.36
C THR A 24 -1.66 6.16 -3.17
N ARG A 25 -0.98 5.86 -4.28
CA ARG A 25 -1.23 4.64 -5.07
C ARG A 25 -0.98 3.37 -4.27
N PHE A 26 0.11 3.33 -3.51
CA PHE A 26 0.39 2.22 -2.61
C PHE A 26 -0.76 2.00 -1.61
N ALA A 27 -1.15 3.03 -0.85
CA ALA A 27 -2.26 2.94 0.10
C ALA A 27 -3.57 2.53 -0.60
N ASN A 28 -3.87 3.13 -1.76
CA ASN A 28 -5.09 2.87 -2.52
C ASN A 28 -5.20 1.42 -3.03
N SER A 29 -4.08 0.76 -3.31
CA SER A 29 -4.08 -0.65 -3.70
C SER A 29 -4.63 -1.60 -2.62
N PHE A 30 -4.67 -1.16 -1.37
CA PHE A 30 -5.23 -1.89 -0.23
C PHE A 30 -6.53 -1.28 0.29
N VAL A 31 -6.58 0.05 0.45
CA VAL A 31 -7.74 0.77 1.00
C VAL A 31 -8.89 0.86 0.00
N ARG A 32 -8.56 1.03 -1.30
CA ARG A 32 -9.52 1.17 -2.41
C ARG A 32 -10.42 2.40 -2.30
N ASP A 33 -9.89 3.43 -1.67
CA ASP A 33 -10.47 4.75 -1.60
C ASP A 33 -9.34 5.77 -1.75
N ARG A 34 -9.32 6.50 -2.88
CA ARG A 34 -8.24 7.42 -3.22
C ARG A 34 -8.18 8.61 -2.27
N ALA A 35 -9.33 9.14 -1.87
CA ALA A 35 -9.39 10.29 -0.96
C ALA A 35 -8.86 9.91 0.42
N VAL A 36 -9.28 8.75 0.94
CA VAL A 36 -8.74 8.21 2.20
C VAL A 36 -7.25 7.97 2.07
N SER A 37 -6.79 7.36 0.98
CA SER A 37 -5.37 7.04 0.77
C SER A 37 -4.49 8.28 0.70
N GLU A 38 -4.97 9.35 0.09
CA GLU A 38 -4.28 10.65 0.06
C GLU A 38 -4.19 11.27 1.46
N ASN A 39 -5.26 11.22 2.25
CA ASN A 39 -5.25 11.67 3.63
C ASN A 39 -4.25 10.87 4.48
N LEU A 40 -4.18 9.56 4.31
CA LEU A 40 -3.22 8.71 5.04
C LEU A 40 -1.76 9.10 4.72
N PHE A 41 -1.47 9.46 3.47
CA PHE A 41 -0.15 9.99 3.10
C PHE A 41 0.13 11.35 3.74
N VAL A 42 -0.82 12.29 3.66
CA VAL A 42 -0.67 13.62 4.27
C VAL A 42 -0.43 13.49 5.77
N ASP A 43 -1.22 12.67 6.47
CA ASP A 43 -1.05 12.41 7.91
C ASP A 43 0.32 11.80 8.23
N ALA A 44 0.82 10.90 7.37
CA ALA A 44 2.15 10.31 7.56
C ALA A 44 3.26 11.35 7.38
N LEU A 45 3.12 12.25 6.41
CA LEU A 45 4.08 13.33 6.17
C LEU A 45 4.08 14.36 7.31
N VAL A 46 2.91 14.72 7.83
CA VAL A 46 2.78 15.62 8.98
C VAL A 46 3.40 14.99 10.23
N ASP A 47 3.14 13.71 10.51
CA ASP A 47 3.74 12.99 11.64
C ASP A 47 5.28 12.96 11.53
N TYR A 48 5.81 12.69 10.34
CA TYR A 48 7.25 12.78 10.08
C TYR A 48 7.76 14.19 10.37
N TRP A 49 7.07 15.22 9.84
CA TRP A 49 7.49 16.60 9.97
C TRP A 49 7.59 17.04 11.44
N GLN A 50 6.63 16.65 12.25
CA GLN A 50 6.61 16.95 13.68
C GLN A 50 7.73 16.24 14.45
N ARG A 51 8.13 15.04 14.02
CA ARG A 51 9.13 14.21 14.70
C ARG A 51 10.54 14.31 14.12
N ARG A 52 10.73 14.97 12.98
CA ARG A 52 12.00 14.97 12.25
C ARG A 52 13.22 15.36 13.11
N GLY A 53 13.06 16.29 14.05
CA GLY A 53 14.13 16.73 14.93
C GLY A 53 14.54 15.72 16.00
N SER A 54 13.74 14.66 16.22
CA SER A 54 14.03 13.57 17.16
C SER A 54 14.47 12.28 16.47
N LEU A 55 14.45 12.25 15.14
CA LEU A 55 14.90 11.10 14.36
C LEU A 55 16.42 11.12 14.16
N PRO A 56 17.08 9.95 14.04
CA PRO A 56 18.48 9.87 13.66
C PRO A 56 18.77 10.61 12.35
N GLU A 57 19.96 11.22 12.22
CA GLU A 57 20.34 11.97 11.01
C GLU A 57 20.42 11.10 9.74
N ASP A 58 20.69 9.81 9.90
CA ASP A 58 20.76 8.81 8.83
C ASP A 58 19.40 8.17 8.51
N THR A 59 18.29 8.70 9.04
CA THR A 59 16.95 8.18 8.79
C THR A 59 16.62 8.17 7.30
N ASN A 60 16.35 7.00 6.74
CA ASN A 60 15.80 6.86 5.39
C ASN A 60 14.35 7.38 5.36
N VAL A 61 14.19 8.66 4.99
CA VAL A 61 12.91 9.36 5.01
C VAL A 61 11.82 8.66 4.16
N PRO A 62 12.11 8.25 2.91
CA PRO A 62 11.14 7.49 2.12
C PRO A 62 10.66 6.20 2.80
N ALA A 63 11.58 5.42 3.38
CA ALA A 63 11.24 4.19 4.09
C ALA A 63 10.38 4.47 5.34
N TYR A 64 10.72 5.51 6.10
CA TYR A 64 9.93 5.95 7.24
C TYR A 64 8.51 6.35 6.83
N LEU A 65 8.37 7.19 5.80
CA LEU A 65 7.08 7.64 5.30
C LEU A 65 6.22 6.47 4.80
N LEU A 66 6.78 5.56 4.01
CA LEU A 66 6.03 4.41 3.51
C LEU A 66 5.58 3.49 4.64
N THR A 67 6.45 3.25 5.64
CA THR A 67 6.10 2.48 6.83
C THR A 67 4.95 3.15 7.60
N SER A 68 4.99 4.47 7.74
CA SER A 68 3.92 5.24 8.37
C SER A 68 2.60 5.12 7.60
N VAL A 69 2.63 5.31 6.28
CA VAL A 69 1.46 5.15 5.39
C VAL A 69 0.89 3.73 5.49
N ARG A 70 1.74 2.70 5.44
CA ARG A 70 1.34 1.30 5.62
C ARG A 70 0.62 1.07 6.94
N ASN A 71 1.19 1.54 8.04
CA ASN A 71 0.61 1.35 9.37
C ASN A 71 -0.73 2.08 9.52
N LYS A 72 -0.85 3.29 8.97
CA LYS A 72 -2.10 4.04 8.94
C LYS A 72 -3.16 3.33 8.08
N ALA A 73 -2.80 2.83 6.91
CA ALA A 73 -3.69 2.06 6.05
C ALA A 73 -4.18 0.77 6.74
N LEU A 74 -3.27 0.05 7.39
CA LEU A 74 -3.61 -1.15 8.16
C LEU A 74 -4.61 -0.84 9.29
N ASN A 75 -4.38 0.23 10.05
CA ASN A 75 -5.29 0.67 11.10
C ASN A 75 -6.67 1.06 10.52
N HIS A 76 -6.70 1.78 9.40
CA HIS A 76 -7.95 2.13 8.71
C HIS A 76 -8.76 0.88 8.32
N LEU A 77 -8.11 -0.12 7.70
CA LEU A 77 -8.77 -1.38 7.33
C LEU A 77 -9.27 -2.17 8.54
N ARG A 78 -8.50 -2.22 9.62
CA ARG A 78 -8.92 -2.87 10.88
C ARG A 78 -10.15 -2.18 11.48
N HIS A 79 -10.20 -0.86 11.47
CA HIS A 79 -11.37 -0.10 11.91
C HIS A 79 -12.58 -0.32 11.00
N GLN A 80 -12.38 -0.40 9.70
CA GLN A 80 -13.45 -0.76 8.75
C GLN A 80 -14.01 -2.14 9.06
N ARG A 81 -13.14 -3.14 9.30
CA ARG A 81 -13.54 -4.50 9.69
C ARG A 81 -14.41 -4.56 10.96
N ILE A 82 -14.08 -3.70 11.95
CA ILE A 82 -14.86 -3.64 13.19
C ILE A 82 -16.26 -3.06 12.94
N ARG A 83 -16.38 -2.08 12.05
CA ARG A 83 -17.67 -1.44 11.70
C ARG A 83 -18.58 -2.36 10.88
N GLU A 84 -18.02 -3.22 10.04
CA GLU A 84 -18.76 -4.15 9.19
C GLU A 84 -19.22 -5.42 9.95
N ARG A 85 -19.87 -5.26 11.09
CA ARG A 85 -20.42 -6.36 11.91
C ARG A 85 -21.85 -6.68 11.51
N SER A 86 -22.05 -7.29 10.34
CA SER A 86 -23.37 -7.77 9.91
C SER A 86 -23.34 -9.27 9.60
N SER A 87 -24.49 -9.93 9.77
CA SER A 87 -24.69 -11.39 9.57
C SER A 87 -25.10 -11.77 8.15
N ASP A 88 -25.20 -10.85 7.22
CA ASP A 88 -25.64 -11.09 5.84
C ASP A 88 -24.54 -11.77 4.99
N GLU A 89 -24.95 -12.62 4.04
CA GLU A 89 -24.05 -13.39 3.15
C GLU A 89 -23.18 -12.47 2.27
N LEU A 90 -23.75 -11.37 1.76
CA LEU A 90 -23.01 -10.38 1.01
C LEU A 90 -21.93 -9.70 1.87
N MET A 91 -22.26 -9.44 3.13
CA MET A 91 -21.32 -8.87 4.09
C MET A 91 -20.22 -9.85 4.50
N ARG A 92 -20.52 -11.18 4.54
CA ARG A 92 -19.47 -12.20 4.78
C ARG A 92 -18.42 -12.24 3.67
N ARG A 93 -18.83 -12.09 2.40
CA ARG A 93 -17.90 -12.03 1.26
C ARG A 93 -17.06 -10.76 1.29
N ALA A 94 -17.68 -9.60 1.56
CA ALA A 94 -16.97 -8.33 1.71
C ALA A 94 -15.95 -8.38 2.85
N ARG A 95 -16.31 -9.02 3.96
CA ARG A 95 -15.42 -9.22 5.11
C ARG A 95 -14.25 -10.14 4.80
N SER A 96 -14.46 -11.23 4.07
CA SER A 96 -13.38 -12.13 3.64
C SER A 96 -12.37 -11.39 2.75
N GLU A 97 -12.84 -10.55 1.85
CA GLU A 97 -11.97 -9.72 1.01
C GLU A 97 -11.20 -8.68 1.83
N LEU A 98 -11.84 -8.09 2.83
CA LEU A 98 -11.21 -7.14 3.75
C LEU A 98 -10.13 -7.83 4.60
N ASP A 99 -10.40 -9.02 5.13
CA ASP A 99 -9.44 -9.83 5.87
C ASP A 99 -8.22 -10.18 5.01
N PHE A 100 -8.43 -10.52 3.74
CA PHE A 100 -7.34 -10.76 2.79
C PHE A 100 -6.49 -9.50 2.54
N ARG A 101 -7.12 -8.32 2.42
CA ARG A 101 -6.38 -7.05 2.25
C ARG A 101 -5.55 -6.71 3.48
N ILE A 102 -6.10 -6.94 4.68
CA ILE A 102 -5.39 -6.75 5.95
C ILE A 102 -4.17 -7.68 6.01
N SER A 103 -4.36 -8.97 5.82
CA SER A 103 -3.30 -9.98 5.84
C SER A 103 -2.21 -9.66 4.79
N SER A 104 -2.60 -9.30 3.56
CA SER A 104 -1.67 -8.93 2.51
C SER A 104 -0.82 -7.69 2.86
N LEU A 105 -1.41 -6.72 3.58
CA LEU A 105 -0.71 -5.52 4.01
C LEU A 105 0.17 -5.79 5.24
N GLU A 106 -0.23 -6.68 6.14
CA GLU A 106 0.57 -7.14 7.28
C GLU A 106 1.84 -7.84 6.81
N ASP A 107 1.73 -8.69 5.79
CA ASP A 107 2.84 -9.42 5.19
C ASP A 107 3.79 -8.52 4.38
N PHE A 108 3.37 -7.31 4.04
CA PHE A 108 4.16 -6.39 3.24
C PHE A 108 5.31 -5.78 4.05
N THR A 109 6.55 -6.04 3.65
CA THR A 109 7.74 -5.49 4.28
C THR A 109 8.19 -4.23 3.53
N THR A 110 8.24 -3.09 4.22
CA THR A 110 8.58 -1.78 3.62
C THR A 110 10.08 -1.59 3.40
N GLN A 111 10.90 -2.38 4.09
CA GLN A 111 12.36 -2.18 4.13
C GLN A 111 13.06 -2.44 2.79
N SER A 112 12.46 -3.27 1.94
CA SER A 112 13.04 -3.70 0.67
C SER A 112 12.75 -2.78 -0.53
N LEU A 113 11.87 -1.78 -0.42
CA LEU A 113 11.37 -1.02 -1.58
C LEU A 113 12.15 0.24 -1.96
N PHE A 114 13.23 0.56 -1.25
CA PHE A 114 13.87 1.89 -1.39
C PHE A 114 15.23 1.90 -2.08
N SER A 115 15.69 0.78 -2.63
CA SER A 115 16.83 0.80 -3.55
C SER A 115 16.33 0.79 -5.01
N SER A 116 17.01 1.53 -5.88
CA SER A 116 16.75 1.51 -7.33
C SER A 116 16.90 0.10 -7.91
N GLU A 117 17.75 -0.72 -7.29
CA GLU A 117 17.94 -2.14 -7.60
C GLU A 117 16.67 -2.96 -7.36
N ILE A 118 15.88 -2.63 -6.35
CA ILE A 118 14.65 -3.37 -6.04
C ILE A 118 13.52 -3.08 -7.01
N HIS A 119 13.39 -1.87 -7.52
CA HIS A 119 12.43 -1.60 -8.60
C HIS A 119 12.70 -2.48 -9.83
N GLU A 120 13.98 -2.68 -10.15
CA GLU A 120 14.38 -3.56 -11.25
C GLU A 120 14.13 -5.03 -10.90
N ILE A 121 14.44 -5.47 -9.68
CA ILE A 121 14.16 -6.83 -9.19
C ILE A 121 12.64 -7.10 -9.20
N VAL A 122 11.82 -6.18 -8.71
CA VAL A 122 10.36 -6.33 -8.73
C VAL A 122 9.84 -6.44 -10.16
N ARG A 123 10.32 -5.59 -11.07
CA ARG A 123 9.94 -5.61 -12.48
C ARG A 123 10.33 -6.94 -13.15
N GLN A 124 11.56 -7.42 -12.92
CA GLN A 124 12.05 -8.68 -13.44
C GLN A 124 11.28 -9.87 -12.85
N THR A 125 11.07 -9.89 -11.54
CA THR A 125 10.31 -10.93 -10.87
C THR A 125 8.87 -11.02 -11.41
N LEU A 126 8.21 -9.89 -11.63
CA LEU A 126 6.88 -9.88 -12.23
C LEU A 126 6.90 -10.34 -13.71
N ALA A 127 7.96 -10.01 -14.44
CA ALA A 127 8.13 -10.44 -15.83
C ALA A 127 8.33 -11.97 -15.97
N GLU A 128 9.00 -12.59 -14.99
CA GLU A 128 9.24 -14.04 -14.94
C GLU A 128 8.00 -14.84 -14.49
N MET A 129 7.01 -14.17 -13.88
CA MET A 129 5.80 -14.85 -13.43
C MET A 129 4.90 -15.26 -14.59
N PRO A 130 4.14 -16.38 -14.45
CA PRO A 130 3.12 -16.75 -15.42
C PRO A 130 2.18 -15.58 -15.74
N ALA A 131 1.84 -15.39 -17.01
CA ALA A 131 1.05 -14.24 -17.48
C ALA A 131 -0.25 -14.06 -16.68
N GLN A 132 -0.94 -15.15 -16.32
CA GLN A 132 -2.15 -15.10 -15.52
C GLN A 132 -1.88 -14.56 -14.11
N THR A 133 -0.80 -15.00 -13.45
CA THR A 133 -0.43 -14.52 -12.10
C THR A 133 -0.12 -13.03 -12.14
N ARG A 134 0.67 -12.59 -13.12
CA ARG A 134 1.01 -11.18 -13.30
C ARG A 134 -0.24 -10.35 -13.57
N ARG A 135 -1.12 -10.79 -14.49
CA ARG A 135 -2.35 -10.08 -14.83
C ARG A 135 -3.28 -9.91 -13.62
N ILE A 136 -3.48 -10.97 -12.83
CA ILE A 136 -4.28 -10.91 -11.59
C ILE A 136 -3.70 -9.89 -10.62
N PHE A 137 -2.38 -9.88 -10.44
CA PHE A 137 -1.72 -8.94 -9.55
C PHE A 137 -1.84 -7.48 -10.04
N GLU A 138 -1.66 -7.24 -11.34
CA GLU A 138 -1.84 -5.93 -11.97
C GLU A 138 -3.27 -5.40 -11.78
N MET A 139 -4.28 -6.21 -12.06
CA MET A 139 -5.69 -5.86 -11.86
C MET A 139 -5.98 -5.49 -10.40
N SER A 140 -5.41 -6.24 -9.45
CA SER A 140 -5.61 -6.01 -8.02
C SER A 140 -4.91 -4.75 -7.51
N ARG A 141 -3.66 -4.49 -7.94
CA ARG A 141 -2.78 -3.46 -7.35
C ARG A 141 -2.73 -2.16 -8.14
N PHE A 142 -2.82 -2.24 -9.46
CA PHE A 142 -2.71 -1.07 -10.32
C PHE A 142 -4.06 -0.61 -10.88
N GLU A 143 -5.00 -1.55 -11.13
CA GLU A 143 -6.33 -1.23 -11.63
C GLU A 143 -7.37 -1.12 -10.49
N ASN A 144 -6.98 -1.35 -9.25
CA ASN A 144 -7.83 -1.26 -8.05
C ASN A 144 -9.11 -2.13 -8.12
N ARG A 145 -9.04 -3.27 -8.84
CA ARG A 145 -10.17 -4.20 -9.01
C ARG A 145 -10.37 -5.05 -7.76
N ARG A 146 -11.62 -5.33 -7.44
CA ARG A 146 -11.96 -6.26 -6.35
C ARG A 146 -11.66 -7.70 -6.75
N ASN A 147 -11.30 -8.55 -5.79
CA ASN A 147 -11.04 -9.97 -6.07
C ASN A 147 -12.25 -10.66 -6.71
N THR A 148 -13.48 -10.25 -6.34
CA THR A 148 -14.74 -10.72 -6.95
C THR A 148 -14.86 -10.33 -8.43
N GLU A 149 -14.45 -9.12 -8.80
CA GLU A 149 -14.47 -8.63 -10.19
C GLU A 149 -13.42 -9.32 -11.04
N ILE A 150 -12.21 -9.51 -10.48
CA ILE A 150 -11.13 -10.25 -11.14
C ILE A 150 -11.54 -11.71 -11.37
N ALA A 151 -12.14 -12.34 -10.35
CA ALA A 151 -12.62 -13.70 -10.43
C ALA A 151 -13.70 -13.87 -11.52
N ALA A 152 -14.65 -12.94 -11.60
CA ALA A 152 -15.70 -12.94 -12.62
C ALA A 152 -15.12 -12.72 -14.03
N GLU A 153 -14.23 -11.75 -14.21
CA GLU A 153 -13.63 -11.41 -15.50
C GLU A 153 -12.75 -12.54 -16.07
N LEU A 154 -11.98 -13.19 -15.21
CA LEU A 154 -11.05 -14.26 -15.59
C LEU A 154 -11.65 -15.67 -15.47
N ASN A 155 -12.94 -15.78 -15.11
CA ASN A 155 -13.65 -17.04 -14.86
C ASN A 155 -12.91 -17.95 -13.84
N LEU A 156 -12.49 -17.37 -12.73
CA LEU A 156 -11.76 -18.01 -11.65
C LEU A 156 -12.56 -17.97 -10.34
N SER A 157 -12.16 -18.80 -9.37
CA SER A 157 -12.65 -18.64 -8.00
C SER A 157 -11.94 -17.49 -7.30
N ILE A 158 -12.60 -16.86 -6.32
CA ILE A 158 -12.00 -15.81 -5.49
C ILE A 158 -10.74 -16.36 -4.79
N LYS A 159 -10.78 -17.61 -4.30
CA LYS A 159 -9.63 -18.28 -3.68
C LYS A 159 -8.45 -18.42 -4.64
N THR A 160 -8.72 -18.68 -5.92
CA THR A 160 -7.67 -18.74 -6.95
C THR A 160 -7.03 -17.37 -7.15
N VAL A 161 -7.82 -16.30 -7.18
CA VAL A 161 -7.32 -14.92 -7.27
C VAL A 161 -6.44 -14.59 -6.07
N GLU A 162 -6.91 -14.88 -4.85
CA GLU A 162 -6.16 -14.67 -3.61
C GLU A 162 -4.86 -15.47 -3.58
N PHE A 163 -4.89 -16.72 -4.06
CA PHE A 163 -3.69 -17.55 -4.19
C PHE A 163 -2.63 -16.91 -5.10
N HIS A 164 -3.03 -16.42 -6.28
CA HIS A 164 -2.11 -15.77 -7.20
C HIS A 164 -1.52 -14.48 -6.62
N ILE A 165 -2.34 -13.64 -5.97
CA ILE A 165 -1.87 -12.42 -5.30
C ILE A 165 -0.89 -12.78 -4.17
N GLY A 166 -1.24 -13.74 -3.32
CA GLY A 166 -0.38 -14.20 -2.23
C GLY A 166 0.95 -14.77 -2.72
N LYS A 167 0.94 -15.51 -3.86
CA LYS A 167 2.17 -16.03 -4.48
C LYS A 167 3.11 -14.89 -4.88
N VAL A 168 2.60 -13.82 -5.51
CA VAL A 168 3.42 -12.66 -5.88
C VAL A 168 3.99 -11.98 -4.64
N LEU A 169 3.15 -11.70 -3.64
CA LEU A 169 3.58 -11.06 -2.40
C LEU A 169 4.65 -11.88 -1.66
N LYS A 170 4.54 -13.23 -1.68
CA LYS A 170 5.53 -14.10 -1.06
C LYS A 170 6.90 -14.03 -1.75
N VAL A 171 6.92 -13.92 -3.08
CA VAL A 171 8.17 -13.80 -3.84
C VAL A 171 8.78 -12.41 -3.68
N LEU A 172 7.95 -11.36 -3.57
CA LEU A 172 8.39 -9.99 -3.33
C LEU A 172 8.81 -9.70 -1.87
N ARG A 173 8.65 -10.68 -0.97
CA ARG A 173 8.98 -10.58 0.46
C ARG A 173 10.45 -10.89 0.77
N VAL A 174 11.36 -10.67 -0.14
CA VAL A 174 12.80 -10.92 0.09
C VAL A 174 13.40 -9.94 1.10
#